data_c8b05f444b6ed249c905a7abc3582b04
#
_entry.id   c8b05f444b6ed249c905a7abc3582b04
#
_cell.length_a   1.000
_cell.length_b   1.000
_cell.length_c   1.000
_cell.angle_alpha   90.00
_cell.angle_beta   90.00
_cell.angle_gamma   90.00
#
_symmetry.space_group_name_H-M   'P 1'
#
loop_
_entity.id
_entity.type
_entity.pdbx_description
1 polymer ?
#
loop_
_entity_poly.entity_id
_entity_poly.type
_entity_poly.pdbx_seq_one_letter_code
_entity_poly.pdbx_strand_id
1 'polypeptide(L)'
;MTVDEIKDYCRSKKMITEENPFGDIPICFKLKGKIFAQLYPYEYDYKITLKCTVDAGQFFRMAYPEKVVRGYHWPPVQQPYWNTIFLDDFPDDVLKDMIDLAYDTVFKKLSKKM
;
A
#
# COMPACT_ATOMS: atom_id res chain seq x y z
N MET A 1 4.36 -12.90 -3.64
CA MET A 1 3.07 -13.25 -3.01
C MET A 1 1.97 -13.30 -4.06
N THR A 2 1.03 -14.19 -3.87
CA THR A 2 -0.18 -14.24 -4.69
C THR A 2 -1.17 -13.17 -4.24
N VAL A 3 -2.20 -12.93 -5.06
CA VAL A 3 -3.29 -12.00 -4.71
C VAL A 3 -3.92 -12.42 -3.37
N ASP A 4 -4.24 -13.69 -3.20
CA ASP A 4 -4.88 -14.17 -1.97
C ASP A 4 -3.98 -14.02 -0.75
N GLU A 5 -2.69 -14.28 -0.90
CA GLU A 5 -1.72 -14.08 0.19
C GLU A 5 -1.63 -12.62 0.62
N ILE A 6 -1.63 -11.70 -0.35
CA ILE A 6 -1.61 -10.26 -0.06
C ILE A 6 -2.90 -9.84 0.65
N LYS A 7 -4.04 -10.29 0.16
CA LYS A 7 -5.34 -9.99 0.79
C LYS A 7 -5.37 -10.51 2.22
N ASP A 8 -4.94 -11.74 2.44
CA ASP A 8 -4.93 -12.34 3.76
C ASP A 8 -4.00 -11.58 4.70
N TYR A 9 -2.85 -11.17 4.21
CA TYR A 9 -1.90 -10.40 5.01
C TYR A 9 -2.47 -9.05 5.43
N CYS A 10 -3.09 -8.32 4.51
CA CYS A 10 -3.74 -7.04 4.82
C CYS A 10 -4.89 -7.23 5.80
N ARG A 11 -5.71 -8.28 5.60
CA ARG A 11 -6.85 -8.59 6.47
C ARG A 11 -6.44 -9.01 7.87
N SER A 12 -5.22 -9.52 8.05
CA SER A 12 -4.72 -9.93 9.36
C SER A 12 -4.47 -8.76 10.31
N LYS A 13 -4.40 -7.55 9.80
CA LYS A 13 -4.25 -6.34 10.61
C LYS A 13 -5.53 -6.02 11.36
N LYS A 14 -5.42 -5.43 12.55
CA LYS A 14 -6.58 -5.10 13.39
C LYS A 14 -7.42 -3.97 12.80
N MET A 15 -8.73 -4.11 12.91
CA MET A 15 -9.70 -3.06 12.55
C MET A 15 -9.69 -2.68 11.06
N ILE A 16 -9.41 -3.66 10.20
CA ILE A 16 -9.35 -3.43 8.76
C ILE A 16 -10.70 -3.66 8.11
N THR A 17 -11.06 -2.78 7.18
CA THR A 17 -12.17 -2.99 6.25
C THR A 17 -11.60 -3.09 4.84
N GLU A 18 -12.24 -3.92 4.03
CA GLU A 18 -11.91 -4.11 2.61
C GLU A 18 -13.05 -3.54 1.79
N GLU A 19 -12.76 -2.61 0.88
CA GLU A 19 -13.78 -1.89 0.13
C GLU A 19 -13.36 -1.72 -1.34
N ASN A 20 -14.35 -1.48 -2.19
CA ASN A 20 -14.15 -1.20 -3.61
C ASN A 20 -14.80 0.14 -3.98
N PRO A 21 -14.32 1.27 -3.40
CA PRO A 21 -15.01 2.56 -3.57
C PRO A 21 -14.93 3.13 -4.98
N PHE A 22 -14.00 2.62 -5.80
CA PHE A 22 -13.77 3.11 -7.16
C PHE A 22 -14.25 2.13 -8.24
N GLY A 23 -15.05 1.12 -7.87
CA GLY A 23 -15.47 0.02 -8.76
C GLY A 23 -14.80 -1.29 -8.36
N ASP A 24 -14.61 -2.21 -9.32
CA ASP A 24 -14.03 -3.53 -9.03
C ASP A 24 -12.56 -3.45 -8.60
N ILE A 25 -11.85 -2.44 -9.06
CA ILE A 25 -10.46 -2.20 -8.72
C ILE A 25 -10.21 -0.70 -8.52
N PRO A 26 -9.22 -0.34 -7.70
CA PRO A 26 -8.43 -1.22 -6.81
C PRO A 26 -9.26 -1.73 -5.63
N ILE A 27 -8.80 -2.84 -5.05
CA ILE A 27 -9.32 -3.31 -3.76
C ILE A 27 -8.63 -2.48 -2.69
N CYS A 28 -9.41 -1.73 -1.91
CA CYS A 28 -8.85 -0.83 -0.90
C CYS A 28 -8.96 -1.43 0.49
N PHE A 29 -7.85 -1.38 1.22
CA PHE A 29 -7.80 -1.78 2.63
C PHE A 29 -7.71 -0.52 3.47
N LYS A 30 -8.65 -0.36 4.40
CA LYS A 30 -8.78 0.86 5.21
C LYS A 30 -8.64 0.55 6.70
N LEU A 31 -8.05 1.48 7.40
CA LEU A 31 -8.05 1.52 8.86
C LEU A 31 -8.88 2.71 9.30
N LYS A 32 -10.05 2.45 9.91
CA LYS A 32 -10.99 3.49 10.35
C LYS A 32 -11.28 4.53 9.25
N GLY A 33 -11.56 4.04 8.05
CA GLY A 33 -11.91 4.89 6.92
C GLY A 33 -10.74 5.49 6.17
N LYS A 34 -9.50 5.25 6.60
CA LYS A 34 -8.30 5.75 5.93
C LYS A 34 -7.62 4.64 5.15
N ILE A 35 -7.42 4.83 3.85
CA ILE A 35 -6.78 3.85 2.98
C ILE A 35 -5.29 3.76 3.32
N PHE A 36 -4.78 2.54 3.52
CA PHE A 36 -3.34 2.31 3.63
C PHE A 36 -2.79 1.47 2.47
N ALA A 37 -3.65 0.71 1.78
CA ALA A 37 -3.26 -0.15 0.67
C ALA A 37 -4.34 -0.21 -0.40
N GLN A 38 -3.91 -0.18 -1.67
CA GLN A 38 -4.78 -0.33 -2.83
C GLN A 38 -4.20 -1.41 -3.74
N LEU A 39 -4.87 -2.55 -3.83
CA LEU A 39 -4.40 -3.71 -4.59
C LEU A 39 -5.05 -3.75 -5.98
N TYR A 40 -4.20 -3.88 -7.01
CA TYR A 40 -4.59 -4.11 -8.39
C TYR A 40 -4.28 -5.56 -8.73
N PRO A 41 -5.29 -6.46 -8.73
CA PRO A 41 -5.05 -7.91 -8.69
C PRO A 41 -4.97 -8.60 -10.06
N TYR A 42 -4.91 -7.85 -11.14
CA TYR A 42 -4.93 -8.43 -12.49
C TYR A 42 -3.54 -8.88 -12.93
N GLU A 43 -3.47 -10.01 -13.63
CA GLU A 43 -2.22 -10.56 -14.13
C GLU A 43 -1.46 -9.57 -15.02
N TYR A 44 -2.18 -8.78 -15.82
CA TYR A 44 -1.58 -7.78 -16.72
C TYR A 44 -1.32 -6.43 -16.02
N ASP A 45 -1.78 -6.28 -14.79
CA ASP A 45 -1.62 -5.03 -14.01
C ASP A 45 -1.56 -5.38 -12.52
N TYR A 46 -0.54 -6.18 -12.18
CA TYR A 46 -0.36 -6.71 -10.82
C TYR A 46 0.54 -5.78 -10.03
N LYS A 47 -0.07 -4.95 -9.21
CA LYS A 47 0.65 -3.95 -8.40
C LYS A 47 -0.14 -3.62 -7.14
N ILE A 48 0.53 -2.98 -6.18
CA ILE A 48 -0.10 -2.46 -4.97
C ILE A 48 0.42 -1.04 -4.71
N THR A 49 -0.48 -0.15 -4.29
CA THR A 49 -0.12 1.19 -3.86
C THR A 49 -0.25 1.25 -2.35
N LEU A 50 0.83 1.64 -1.68
CA LEU A 50 0.93 1.64 -0.22
C LEU A 50 1.23 3.03 0.32
N LYS A 51 0.56 3.38 1.42
CA LYS A 51 0.87 4.60 2.16
C LYS A 51 2.28 4.52 2.73
N CYS A 52 2.99 5.66 2.76
CA CYS A 52 4.34 5.72 3.34
C CYS A 52 4.63 7.12 3.86
N THR A 53 5.65 7.21 4.70
CA THR A 53 6.28 8.50 4.99
C THR A 53 7.16 8.90 3.82
N VAL A 54 7.49 10.18 3.71
CA VAL A 54 8.37 10.67 2.64
C VAL A 54 9.72 9.94 2.65
N ASP A 55 10.33 9.81 3.83
CA ASP A 55 11.65 9.17 3.97
C ASP A 55 11.62 7.68 3.63
N ALA A 56 10.65 6.94 4.16
CA ALA A 56 10.52 5.51 3.87
C ALA A 56 10.20 5.28 2.39
N GLY A 57 9.32 6.11 1.82
CA GLY A 57 8.99 6.03 0.40
C GLY A 57 10.21 6.21 -0.48
N GLN A 58 11.02 7.22 -0.20
CA GLN A 58 12.26 7.47 -0.93
C GLN A 58 13.24 6.31 -0.78
N PHE A 59 13.39 5.78 0.43
CA PHE A 59 14.26 4.64 0.69
C PHE A 59 13.92 3.45 -0.22
N PHE A 60 12.65 3.05 -0.27
CA PHE A 60 12.23 1.90 -1.06
C PHE A 60 12.34 2.14 -2.56
N ARG A 61 12.06 3.37 -3.03
CA ARG A 61 12.26 3.71 -4.45
C ARG A 61 13.73 3.65 -4.85
N MET A 62 14.63 4.04 -3.96
CA MET A 62 16.08 3.96 -4.22
C MET A 62 16.59 2.51 -4.15
N ALA A 63 16.06 1.72 -3.22
CA ALA A 63 16.46 0.31 -3.06
C ALA A 63 15.94 -0.58 -4.20
N TYR A 64 14.77 -0.28 -4.74
CA TYR A 64 14.12 -1.10 -5.78
C TYR A 64 13.63 -0.21 -6.93
N PRO A 65 14.53 0.46 -7.66
CA PRO A 65 14.13 1.49 -8.63
C PRO A 65 13.29 0.98 -9.80
N GLU A 66 13.38 -0.32 -10.12
CA GLU A 66 12.60 -0.92 -11.21
C GLU A 66 11.22 -1.41 -10.78
N LYS A 67 10.99 -1.54 -9.47
CA LYS A 67 9.76 -2.12 -8.93
C LYS A 67 8.94 -1.16 -8.09
N VAL A 68 9.58 -0.15 -7.50
CA VAL A 68 8.90 0.80 -6.60
C VAL A 68 9.01 2.19 -7.18
N VAL A 69 7.82 2.81 -7.40
CA VAL A 69 7.70 4.16 -7.95
C VAL A 69 6.74 4.97 -7.09
N ARG A 70 6.72 6.30 -7.27
CA ARG A 70 5.73 7.13 -6.62
C ARG A 70 4.32 6.72 -7.02
N GLY A 71 3.39 6.78 -6.07
CA GLY A 71 1.98 6.59 -6.33
C GLY A 71 1.39 7.75 -7.14
N TYR A 72 0.42 7.43 -7.98
CA TYR A 72 -0.25 8.40 -8.84
C TYR A 72 -1.46 9.00 -8.14
N HIS A 73 -1.24 9.66 -7.02
CA HIS A 73 -2.33 10.30 -6.27
C HIS A 73 -2.53 11.74 -6.73
N TRP A 74 -3.79 12.15 -6.75
CA TRP A 74 -4.15 13.53 -6.99
C TRP A 74 -4.66 14.16 -5.68
N PRO A 75 -4.23 15.36 -5.30
CA PRO A 75 -3.29 16.23 -6.03
C PRO A 75 -1.84 15.73 -5.93
N PRO A 76 -0.94 16.17 -6.84
CA PRO A 76 0.45 15.72 -6.88
C PRO A 76 1.21 15.85 -5.55
N VAL A 77 0.84 16.77 -4.70
CA VAL A 77 1.43 16.97 -3.37
C VAL A 77 1.32 15.72 -2.48
N GLN A 78 0.37 14.83 -2.77
CA GLN A 78 0.18 13.58 -2.03
C GLN A 78 1.09 12.46 -2.52
N GLN A 79 1.66 12.58 -3.73
CA GLN A 79 2.46 11.50 -4.33
C GLN A 79 3.66 11.04 -3.51
N PRO A 80 4.41 11.93 -2.81
CA PRO A 80 5.54 11.49 -1.98
C PRO A 80 5.13 10.61 -0.81
N TYR A 81 3.86 10.59 -0.44
CA TYR A 81 3.33 9.80 0.69
C TYR A 81 2.77 8.46 0.25
N TRP A 82 2.98 8.08 -1.00
CA TRP A 82 2.49 6.83 -1.58
C TRP A 82 3.55 6.22 -2.49
N ASN A 83 3.67 4.89 -2.43
CA ASN A 83 4.48 4.13 -3.37
C ASN A 83 3.60 3.12 -4.09
N THR A 84 3.86 2.93 -5.38
CA THR A 84 3.30 1.83 -6.16
C THR A 84 4.39 0.80 -6.39
N ILE A 85 4.10 -0.46 -6.07
CA ILE A 85 5.01 -1.58 -6.18
C ILE A 85 4.50 -2.52 -7.26
N PHE A 86 5.33 -2.78 -8.28
CA PHE A 86 5.05 -3.80 -9.28
C PHE A 86 5.42 -5.15 -8.70
N LEU A 87 4.44 -6.04 -8.60
CA LEU A 87 4.52 -7.22 -7.73
C LEU A 87 5.17 -8.45 -8.36
N ASP A 88 5.37 -8.45 -9.69
CA ASP A 88 6.07 -9.55 -10.35
C ASP A 88 7.51 -9.61 -9.86
N ASP A 89 7.91 -10.76 -9.35
CA ASP A 89 9.27 -11.02 -8.84
C ASP A 89 9.73 -10.07 -7.72
N PHE A 90 8.80 -9.53 -6.95
CA PHE A 90 9.12 -8.68 -5.81
C PHE A 90 9.28 -9.53 -4.53
N PRO A 91 10.31 -9.29 -3.69
CA PRO A 91 10.54 -10.11 -2.47
C PRO A 91 9.36 -10.03 -1.49
N ASP A 92 8.89 -11.19 -1.06
CA ASP A 92 7.72 -11.30 -0.16
C ASP A 92 7.95 -10.62 1.20
N ASP A 93 9.12 -10.83 1.78
CA ASP A 93 9.46 -10.27 3.10
C ASP A 93 9.53 -8.74 3.05
N VAL A 94 10.07 -8.19 1.98
CA VAL A 94 10.12 -6.72 1.79
C VAL A 94 8.71 -6.16 1.60
N LEU A 95 7.87 -6.85 0.83
CA LEU A 95 6.49 -6.43 0.63
C LEU A 95 5.71 -6.41 1.95
N LYS A 96 5.89 -7.45 2.79
CA LYS A 96 5.26 -7.50 4.12
C LYS A 96 5.69 -6.32 4.98
N ASP A 97 6.98 -6.00 4.99
CA ASP A 97 7.49 -4.86 5.73
C ASP A 97 6.87 -3.54 5.24
N MET A 98 6.73 -3.39 3.93
CA MET A 98 6.12 -2.19 3.36
C MET A 98 4.63 -2.08 3.70
N ILE A 99 3.91 -3.19 3.71
CA ILE A 99 2.51 -3.23 4.13
C ILE A 99 2.40 -2.87 5.62
N ASP A 100 3.27 -3.42 6.46
CA ASP A 100 3.30 -3.10 7.89
C ASP A 100 3.55 -1.62 8.13
N LEU A 101 4.51 -1.05 7.41
CA LEU A 101 4.82 0.39 7.51
C LEU A 101 3.64 1.26 7.04
N ALA A 102 2.95 0.82 5.98
CA ALA A 102 1.78 1.54 5.50
C ALA A 102 0.66 1.58 6.56
N TYR A 103 0.38 0.43 7.15
CA TYR A 103 -0.59 0.32 8.24
C TYR A 103 -0.18 1.20 9.43
N ASP A 104 1.09 1.09 9.87
CA ASP A 104 1.60 1.84 11.00
C ASP A 104 1.55 3.35 10.76
N THR A 105 1.81 3.78 9.54
CA THR A 105 1.75 5.21 9.18
C THR A 105 0.35 5.77 9.40
N VAL A 106 -0.68 5.05 8.97
CA VAL A 106 -2.08 5.45 9.19
C VAL A 106 -2.44 5.35 10.67
N PHE A 107 -2.06 4.26 11.33
CA PHE A 107 -2.35 4.03 12.75
C PHE A 107 -1.80 5.16 13.63
N LYS A 108 -0.55 5.55 13.43
CA LYS A 108 0.08 6.62 14.20
C LYS A 108 -0.60 7.96 13.98
N LYS A 109 -1.03 8.23 12.76
CA LYS A 109 -1.78 9.46 12.46
C LYS A 109 -3.10 9.53 13.22
N LEU A 110 -3.82 8.41 13.27
CA LEU A 110 -5.08 8.32 13.99
C LEU A 110 -4.88 8.44 15.49
N SER A 111 -3.83 7.84 16.03
CA SER A 111 -3.51 7.89 17.47
C SER A 111 -3.21 9.31 17.94
N LYS A 112 -2.55 10.13 17.11
CA LYS A 112 -2.22 11.52 17.45
C LYS A 112 -3.46 12.43 17.55
N LYS A 113 -4.57 12.03 16.95
CA LYS A 113 -5.82 12.79 16.97
C LYS A 113 -6.73 12.41 18.14
N MET A 114 -6.36 11.37 18.85
CA MET A 114 -7.06 10.91 20.04
C MET A 114 -6.31 11.38 21.29
#